data_4db46a46b1905242dbf17910c1fb61b8
#
_entry.id   4db46a46b1905242dbf17910c1fb61b8
#
_cell.length_a   1.000
_cell.length_b   1.000
_cell.length_c   1.000
_cell.angle_alpha   90.00
_cell.angle_beta   90.00
_cell.angle_gamma   90.00
#
_symmetry.space_group_name_H-M   'P 1'
#
loop_
_entity.id
_entity.type
_entity.pdbx_description
1 polymer ?
#
loop_
_entity_poly.entity_id
_entity_poly.type
_entity_poly.pdbx_seq_one_letter_code
_entity_poly.pdbx_strand_id
1 'polypeptide(L)'
;MKMLPLAAAVLSVSASMLASTGAMAQDANQATTQATAPAKNIVLVHGAWVDGSGWKPVYDILKKDGYNVSIVQEPLSSLEDDVAATKRVLALQNGPTILVAHSYGGSVITEAGVAPNVVGLVYVAAHAPAVGEDESTLGKGMPSYTSKQPGAIVKTDDGYTYLNPADFPKDFAADLPHDEAVFEAHSQILTAAKVFSTPMTVAAWQTKPSWGIVAADDLIINPDLERWYYARAHSHTTVLKGASHSVYETRPKEVAAVIEDAAKHAQG
;
A
#
# COMPACT_ATOMS: atom_id res chain seq x y z
N MET A 1 81.18 -30.00 -10.40
CA MET A 1 81.94 -31.24 -10.85
C MET A 1 80.87 -32.36 -10.96
N LYS A 2 80.82 -32.98 -12.18
CA LYS A 2 80.13 -34.22 -12.59
C LYS A 2 78.58 -34.06 -12.67
N MET A 3 77.93 -33.82 -13.81
CA MET A 3 77.70 -34.56 -15.09
C MET A 3 77.01 -35.91 -14.93
N LEU A 4 75.69 -35.91 -15.34
CA LEU A 4 75.02 -36.76 -16.34
C LEU A 4 74.88 -38.29 -16.08
N PRO A 5 73.96 -39.04 -16.77
CA PRO A 5 72.95 -38.73 -17.78
C PRO A 5 71.59 -39.48 -17.60
N LEU A 6 70.56 -39.01 -18.25
CA LEU A 6 69.75 -39.57 -19.34
C LEU A 6 69.33 -41.07 -19.29
N ALA A 7 68.06 -41.31 -19.33
CA ALA A 7 67.49 -42.38 -20.16
C ALA A 7 66.01 -42.07 -20.47
N ALA A 8 65.75 -41.99 -21.74
CA ALA A 8 64.42 -41.94 -22.34
C ALA A 8 63.80 -43.35 -22.41
N ALA A 9 62.50 -43.45 -22.18
CA ALA A 9 61.75 -44.62 -22.64
C ALA A 9 60.41 -44.11 -23.28
N VAL A 10 60.36 -44.23 -24.58
CA VAL A 10 59.20 -44.10 -25.42
C VAL A 10 58.43 -45.41 -25.34
N LEU A 11 57.13 -45.35 -25.00
CA LEU A 11 56.23 -46.45 -25.30
C LEU A 11 54.95 -45.82 -25.83
N SER A 12 54.74 -46.02 -27.11
CA SER A 12 53.54 -45.86 -27.88
C SER A 12 52.51 -46.92 -27.49
N VAL A 13 51.29 -46.52 -27.17
CA VAL A 13 50.10 -47.40 -27.24
C VAL A 13 48.91 -46.63 -27.82
N SER A 14 48.37 -47.29 -28.75
CA SER A 14 47.41 -47.05 -29.78
C SER A 14 46.07 -46.48 -29.33
N ALA A 15 45.45 -45.79 -30.27
CA ALA A 15 44.09 -45.27 -30.28
C ALA A 15 43.03 -46.36 -29.97
N SER A 16 42.05 -45.97 -29.21
CA SER A 16 40.71 -46.49 -29.29
C SER A 16 39.73 -45.35 -29.23
N MET A 17 39.25 -44.95 -30.42
CA MET A 17 38.04 -44.14 -30.56
C MET A 17 36.87 -45.00 -30.17
N LEU A 18 36.17 -44.59 -29.12
CA LEU A 18 34.78 -44.97 -28.89
C LEU A 18 33.96 -43.70 -28.91
N ALA A 19 33.24 -43.54 -30.01
CA ALA A 19 32.21 -42.57 -30.15
C ALA A 19 31.06 -42.89 -29.17
N SER A 20 30.84 -42.04 -28.22
CA SER A 20 29.56 -41.95 -27.51
C SER A 20 28.82 -40.71 -27.98
N THR A 21 28.09 -40.88 -29.08
CA THR A 21 26.97 -40.03 -29.42
C THR A 21 25.85 -40.35 -28.47
N GLY A 22 25.29 -39.33 -27.81
CA GLY A 22 23.97 -39.46 -27.22
C GLY A 22 23.88 -38.88 -25.81
N ALA A 23 23.38 -37.70 -25.74
CA ALA A 23 22.44 -37.12 -24.81
C ALA A 23 22.73 -35.61 -24.57
N MET A 24 22.69 -34.87 -25.67
CA MET A 24 22.29 -33.44 -25.57
C MET A 24 20.79 -33.42 -25.74
N ALA A 25 20.06 -33.68 -24.69
CA ALA A 25 18.63 -33.53 -24.72
C ALA A 25 18.15 -33.04 -23.36
N GLN A 26 17.64 -31.85 -23.38
CA GLN A 26 16.58 -31.37 -22.51
C GLN A 26 16.92 -31.11 -21.04
N ASP A 27 17.69 -30.07 -20.78
CA ASP A 27 17.37 -29.16 -19.67
C ASP A 27 16.75 -27.87 -20.26
N ALA A 28 15.71 -28.06 -21.05
CA ALA A 28 14.83 -26.99 -21.45
C ALA A 28 13.72 -26.88 -20.41
N ASN A 29 13.77 -25.83 -19.60
CA ASN A 29 12.58 -25.14 -19.15
C ASN A 29 11.68 -25.89 -18.16
N GLN A 30 12.16 -26.14 -16.97
CA GLN A 30 11.31 -26.09 -15.80
C GLN A 30 11.50 -24.72 -15.12
N ALA A 31 10.96 -23.69 -15.73
CA ALA A 31 10.47 -22.58 -14.97
C ALA A 31 9.28 -23.12 -14.14
N THR A 32 9.59 -23.75 -13.02
CA THR A 32 8.64 -23.96 -11.96
C THR A 32 8.13 -22.58 -11.61
N THR A 33 6.89 -22.26 -11.97
CA THR A 33 6.10 -21.23 -11.33
C THR A 33 6.06 -21.63 -9.86
N GLN A 34 7.05 -21.19 -9.12
CA GLN A 34 7.06 -21.29 -7.68
C GLN A 34 5.91 -20.40 -7.24
N ALA A 35 4.77 -20.99 -6.90
CA ALA A 35 3.67 -20.27 -6.28
C ALA A 35 4.29 -19.57 -5.06
N THR A 36 4.41 -18.28 -5.16
CA THR A 36 5.01 -17.47 -4.08
C THR A 36 4.10 -17.59 -2.86
N ALA A 37 4.69 -17.82 -1.68
CA ALA A 37 3.92 -18.02 -0.46
C ALA A 37 3.05 -16.79 -0.18
N PRO A 38 1.81 -16.96 0.33
CA PRO A 38 0.94 -15.84 0.70
C PRO A 38 1.67 -14.79 1.55
N ALA A 39 1.35 -13.52 1.34
CA ALA A 39 1.95 -12.46 2.13
C ALA A 39 1.57 -12.60 3.61
N LYS A 40 2.54 -12.47 4.50
CA LYS A 40 2.33 -12.52 5.95
C LYS A 40 2.54 -11.17 6.63
N ASN A 41 3.17 -10.22 5.93
CA ASN A 41 3.39 -8.89 6.44
C ASN A 41 2.32 -7.94 5.90
N ILE A 42 1.77 -7.12 6.78
CA ILE A 42 0.81 -6.08 6.48
C ILE A 42 1.31 -4.78 7.08
N VAL A 43 1.40 -3.74 6.26
CA VAL A 43 1.75 -2.39 6.70
C VAL A 43 0.55 -1.49 6.49
N LEU A 44 0.07 -0.86 7.56
CA LEU A 44 -1.10 0.01 7.60
C LEU A 44 -0.66 1.48 7.66
N VAL A 45 -1.21 2.29 6.79
CA VAL A 45 -0.90 3.72 6.60
C VAL A 45 -2.16 4.53 6.82
N HIS A 46 -2.13 5.51 7.73
CA HIS A 46 -3.29 6.35 8.04
C HIS A 46 -3.47 7.49 7.03
N GLY A 47 -4.56 8.23 7.14
CA GLY A 47 -4.87 9.38 6.32
C GLY A 47 -4.45 10.71 6.96
N ALA A 48 -4.82 11.81 6.29
CA ALA A 48 -4.69 13.16 6.84
C ALA A 48 -5.57 13.36 8.06
N TRP A 49 -5.15 14.25 8.96
CA TRP A 49 -5.87 14.68 10.17
C TRP A 49 -6.02 13.63 11.27
N VAL A 50 -5.70 12.37 11.01
CA VAL A 50 -5.76 11.26 11.96
C VAL A 50 -4.37 10.65 12.14
N ASP A 51 -4.24 9.67 13.02
CA ASP A 51 -3.03 8.90 13.25
C ASP A 51 -3.25 7.40 13.07
N GLY A 52 -2.21 6.63 13.32
CA GLY A 52 -2.26 5.18 13.18
C GLY A 52 -3.14 4.45 14.20
N SER A 53 -3.63 5.12 15.26
CA SER A 53 -4.41 4.47 16.31
C SER A 53 -5.77 4.00 15.83
N GLY A 54 -6.39 4.68 14.86
CA GLY A 54 -7.64 4.28 14.24
C GLY A 54 -7.61 2.90 13.56
N TRP A 55 -6.42 2.41 13.20
CA TRP A 55 -6.24 1.05 12.68
C TRP A 55 -6.39 -0.05 13.75
N LYS A 56 -6.53 0.30 15.02
CA LYS A 56 -6.55 -0.68 16.12
C LYS A 56 -7.56 -1.81 15.95
N PRO A 57 -8.83 -1.58 15.54
CA PRO A 57 -9.80 -2.66 15.35
C PRO A 57 -9.40 -3.65 14.24
N VAL A 58 -8.88 -3.15 13.11
CA VAL A 58 -8.38 -3.97 12.00
C VAL A 58 -7.11 -4.71 12.42
N TYR A 59 -6.19 -4.03 13.10
CA TYR A 59 -4.96 -4.62 13.63
C TYR A 59 -5.25 -5.84 14.52
N ASP A 60 -6.21 -5.74 15.45
CA ASP A 60 -6.55 -6.83 16.37
C ASP A 60 -7.04 -8.08 15.63
N ILE A 61 -7.84 -7.90 14.58
CA ILE A 61 -8.32 -9.00 13.74
C ILE A 61 -7.14 -9.66 13.01
N LEU A 62 -6.36 -8.89 12.29
CA LEU A 62 -5.23 -9.40 11.49
C LEU A 62 -4.17 -10.08 12.37
N LYS A 63 -3.89 -9.54 13.57
CA LYS A 63 -2.98 -10.16 14.53
C LYS A 63 -3.50 -11.50 15.03
N LYS A 64 -4.79 -11.59 15.33
CA LYS A 64 -5.44 -12.84 15.75
C LYS A 64 -5.37 -13.89 14.64
N ASP A 65 -5.47 -13.47 13.39
CA ASP A 65 -5.44 -14.35 12.20
C ASP A 65 -4.01 -14.66 11.72
N GLY A 66 -2.99 -14.25 12.51
CA GLY A 66 -1.60 -14.69 12.39
C GLY A 66 -0.76 -13.88 11.41
N TYR A 67 -1.20 -12.66 11.06
CA TYR A 67 -0.39 -11.73 10.27
C TYR A 67 0.62 -10.97 11.13
N ASN A 68 1.74 -10.60 10.51
CA ASN A 68 2.68 -9.63 11.07
C ASN A 68 2.24 -8.24 10.63
N VAL A 69 1.75 -7.43 11.55
CA VAL A 69 1.14 -6.13 11.26
C VAL A 69 1.99 -5.02 11.84
N SER A 70 2.33 -4.04 11.01
CA SER A 70 3.00 -2.81 11.40
C SER A 70 2.14 -1.60 11.00
N ILE A 71 2.16 -0.55 11.80
CA ILE A 71 1.42 0.69 11.56
C ILE A 71 2.44 1.81 11.38
N VAL A 72 2.28 2.58 10.30
CA VAL A 72 3.09 3.78 10.04
C VAL A 72 2.51 4.94 10.82
N GLN A 73 3.39 5.76 11.37
CA GLN A 73 3.04 7.09 11.87
C GLN A 73 3.64 8.12 10.91
N GLU A 74 2.79 8.84 10.23
CA GLU A 74 3.18 9.84 9.25
C GLU A 74 3.31 11.22 9.89
N PRO A 75 4.36 12.00 9.55
CA PRO A 75 4.51 13.34 10.08
C PRO A 75 3.50 14.34 9.50
N LEU A 76 2.84 14.03 8.37
CA LEU A 76 1.89 14.88 7.65
C LEU A 76 2.44 16.27 7.30
N SER A 77 3.76 16.38 7.15
CA SER A 77 4.49 17.61 6.83
C SER A 77 4.75 17.79 5.33
N SER A 78 4.90 16.68 4.59
CA SER A 78 5.01 16.62 3.14
C SER A 78 4.80 15.18 2.66
N LEU A 79 4.36 15.02 1.41
CA LEU A 79 4.23 13.69 0.79
C LEU A 79 5.57 12.92 0.84
N GLU A 80 6.70 13.61 0.60
CA GLU A 80 8.03 13.01 0.65
C GLU A 80 8.38 12.45 2.05
N ASP A 81 8.05 13.20 3.11
CA ASP A 81 8.31 12.77 4.49
C ASP A 81 7.45 11.56 4.86
N ASP A 82 6.18 11.56 4.44
CA ASP A 82 5.22 10.49 4.71
C ASP A 82 5.59 9.21 3.95
N VAL A 83 5.99 9.34 2.67
CA VAL A 83 6.55 8.25 1.87
C VAL A 83 7.84 7.72 2.50
N ALA A 84 8.72 8.60 3.01
CA ALA A 84 9.95 8.18 3.66
C ALA A 84 9.66 7.43 4.98
N ALA A 85 8.67 7.86 5.77
CA ALA A 85 8.21 7.16 6.97
C ALA A 85 7.70 5.76 6.63
N THR A 86 6.86 5.65 5.61
CA THR A 86 6.31 4.39 5.13
C THR A 86 7.42 3.44 4.64
N LYS A 87 8.36 3.94 3.84
CA LYS A 87 9.51 3.14 3.36
C LYS A 87 10.40 2.62 4.49
N ARG A 88 10.57 3.39 5.58
CA ARG A 88 11.32 2.91 6.77
C ARG A 88 10.62 1.70 7.40
N VAL A 89 9.29 1.72 7.54
CA VAL A 89 8.53 0.60 8.10
C VAL A 89 8.54 -0.60 7.13
N LEU A 90 8.43 -0.36 5.81
CA LEU A 90 8.56 -1.42 4.80
C LEU A 90 9.93 -2.10 4.84
N ALA A 91 11.00 -1.37 5.09
CA ALA A 91 12.35 -1.92 5.20
C ALA A 91 12.53 -2.86 6.41
N LEU A 92 11.66 -2.79 7.41
CA LEU A 92 11.66 -3.69 8.57
C LEU A 92 10.91 -5.01 8.29
N GLN A 93 10.19 -5.11 7.16
CA GLN A 93 9.42 -6.30 6.84
C GLN A 93 10.28 -7.34 6.12
N ASN A 94 10.24 -8.57 6.63
CA ASN A 94 10.94 -9.69 6.02
C ASN A 94 9.99 -10.47 5.10
N GLY A 95 10.12 -10.30 3.80
CA GLY A 95 9.33 -11.00 2.78
C GLY A 95 8.13 -10.23 2.23
N PRO A 96 7.23 -10.93 1.51
CA PRO A 96 6.09 -10.33 0.83
C PRO A 96 5.19 -9.55 1.77
N THR A 97 4.84 -8.34 1.37
CA THR A 97 4.10 -7.37 2.20
C THR A 97 2.90 -6.80 1.43
N ILE A 98 1.75 -6.77 2.07
CA ILE A 98 0.59 -5.99 1.62
C ILE A 98 0.68 -4.60 2.26
N LEU A 99 0.60 -3.58 1.42
CA LEU A 99 0.61 -2.18 1.84
C LEU A 99 -0.81 -1.64 1.76
N VAL A 100 -1.34 -1.20 2.88
CA VAL A 100 -2.74 -0.79 3.06
C VAL A 100 -2.80 0.67 3.45
N ALA A 101 -3.69 1.43 2.87
CA ALA A 101 -3.85 2.84 3.25
C ALA A 101 -5.31 3.26 3.35
N HIS A 102 -5.54 4.22 4.24
CA HIS A 102 -6.77 4.97 4.36
C HIS A 102 -6.58 6.39 3.80
N SER A 103 -7.57 6.89 3.08
CA SER A 103 -7.69 8.32 2.70
C SER A 103 -6.46 8.85 1.95
N TYR A 104 -5.85 9.96 2.40
CA TYR A 104 -4.61 10.54 1.89
C TYR A 104 -3.46 9.52 1.86
N GLY A 105 -3.41 8.60 2.83
CA GLY A 105 -2.42 7.53 2.82
C GLY A 105 -2.39 6.72 1.51
N GLY A 106 -3.48 6.77 0.72
CA GLY A 106 -3.53 6.20 -0.62
C GLY A 106 -2.52 6.81 -1.59
N SER A 107 -2.33 8.13 -1.55
CA SER A 107 -1.25 8.81 -2.29
C SER A 107 0.13 8.37 -1.80
N VAL A 108 0.28 8.20 -0.49
CA VAL A 108 1.54 7.72 0.11
C VAL A 108 1.88 6.31 -0.36
N ILE A 109 0.90 5.37 -0.34
CA ILE A 109 1.17 4.01 -0.82
C ILE A 109 1.29 3.91 -2.35
N THR A 110 0.71 4.84 -3.08
CA THR A 110 0.90 4.96 -4.53
C THR A 110 2.37 5.24 -4.85
N GLU A 111 3.05 6.07 -4.05
CA GLU A 111 4.49 6.36 -4.16
C GLU A 111 5.36 5.26 -3.51
N ALA A 112 5.07 4.86 -2.27
CA ALA A 112 5.91 3.92 -1.52
C ALA A 112 5.78 2.48 -2.04
N GLY A 113 4.66 2.15 -2.66
CA GLY A 113 4.30 0.79 -3.07
C GLY A 113 5.17 0.19 -4.18
N VAL A 114 6.04 0.96 -4.82
CA VAL A 114 7.05 0.44 -5.77
C VAL A 114 8.17 -0.34 -5.07
N ALA A 115 8.22 -0.33 -3.74
CA ALA A 115 9.21 -1.08 -2.98
C ALA A 115 9.16 -2.58 -3.34
N PRO A 116 10.32 -3.26 -3.45
CA PRO A 116 10.41 -4.61 -4.02
C PRO A 116 9.71 -5.68 -3.17
N ASN A 117 9.57 -5.47 -1.86
CA ASN A 117 8.88 -6.38 -0.96
C ASN A 117 7.35 -6.16 -0.91
N VAL A 118 6.82 -5.08 -1.50
CA VAL A 118 5.38 -4.85 -1.63
C VAL A 118 4.85 -5.68 -2.80
N VAL A 119 3.89 -6.55 -2.54
CA VAL A 119 3.31 -7.45 -3.55
C VAL A 119 1.86 -7.12 -3.89
N GLY A 120 1.18 -6.31 -3.09
CA GLY A 120 -0.19 -5.87 -3.33
C GLY A 120 -0.53 -4.60 -2.53
N LEU A 121 -1.52 -3.86 -3.01
CA LEU A 121 -1.96 -2.59 -2.47
C LEU A 121 -3.44 -2.67 -2.08
N VAL A 122 -3.80 -2.11 -0.93
CA VAL A 122 -5.21 -2.00 -0.51
C VAL A 122 -5.54 -0.55 -0.20
N TYR A 123 -6.51 -0.01 -0.90
CA TYR A 123 -7.02 1.35 -0.77
C TYR A 123 -8.35 1.33 -0.01
N VAL A 124 -8.42 1.94 1.15
CA VAL A 124 -9.60 1.94 2.03
C VAL A 124 -10.15 3.36 2.10
N ALA A 125 -11.25 3.66 1.40
CA ALA A 125 -11.79 5.02 1.26
C ALA A 125 -10.65 6.01 0.93
N ALA A 126 -9.86 5.71 -0.11
CA ALA A 126 -8.55 6.31 -0.30
C ALA A 126 -8.31 6.80 -1.74
N HIS A 127 -7.45 7.80 -1.86
CA HIS A 127 -6.97 8.30 -3.14
C HIS A 127 -6.01 7.31 -3.82
N ALA A 128 -6.05 7.23 -5.16
CA ALA A 128 -5.13 6.44 -5.96
C ALA A 128 -4.73 7.21 -7.24
N PRO A 129 -4.04 8.35 -7.09
CA PRO A 129 -3.66 9.20 -8.22
C PRO A 129 -2.63 8.51 -9.12
N ALA A 130 -2.57 8.91 -10.40
CA ALA A 130 -1.55 8.49 -11.36
C ALA A 130 -0.36 9.47 -11.34
N VAL A 131 0.71 9.10 -12.07
CA VAL A 131 1.87 9.98 -12.27
C VAL A 131 1.43 11.35 -12.82
N GLY A 132 1.90 12.41 -12.19
CA GLY A 132 1.57 13.81 -12.53
C GLY A 132 0.23 14.31 -11.98
N GLU A 133 -0.57 13.46 -11.33
CA GLU A 133 -1.82 13.85 -10.68
C GLU A 133 -1.60 14.17 -9.20
N ASP A 134 -2.47 15.01 -8.65
CA ASP A 134 -2.57 15.33 -7.22
C ASP A 134 -4.03 15.28 -6.75
N GLU A 135 -4.25 15.10 -5.45
CA GLU A 135 -5.59 14.96 -4.85
C GLU A 135 -6.44 16.22 -5.03
N SER A 136 -5.82 17.39 -4.88
CA SER A 136 -6.52 18.68 -4.92
C SER A 136 -7.13 18.93 -6.30
N THR A 137 -6.41 18.62 -7.37
CA THR A 137 -6.88 18.77 -8.74
C THR A 137 -7.98 17.77 -9.07
N LEU A 138 -7.82 16.50 -8.68
CA LEU A 138 -8.82 15.45 -8.90
C LEU A 138 -10.08 15.69 -8.05
N GLY A 139 -9.92 16.11 -6.80
CA GLY A 139 -11.03 16.48 -5.93
C GLY A 139 -11.86 17.66 -6.45
N LYS A 140 -11.23 18.64 -7.11
CA LYS A 140 -11.96 19.73 -7.79
C LYS A 140 -12.80 19.21 -8.96
N GLY A 141 -12.35 18.19 -9.66
CA GLY A 141 -13.11 17.55 -10.75
C GLY A 141 -14.33 16.76 -10.25
N MET A 142 -14.23 16.15 -9.09
CA MET A 142 -15.30 15.38 -8.41
C MET A 142 -15.38 15.78 -6.93
N PRO A 143 -15.94 16.97 -6.60
CA PRO A 143 -15.87 17.49 -5.25
C PRO A 143 -16.75 16.69 -4.27
N SER A 144 -16.20 16.47 -3.07
CA SER A 144 -16.90 15.83 -1.95
C SER A 144 -17.94 16.75 -1.32
N TYR A 145 -18.74 16.21 -0.41
CA TYR A 145 -19.66 17.04 0.38
C TYR A 145 -18.89 18.07 1.21
N THR A 146 -17.92 17.62 2.01
CA THR A 146 -17.15 18.47 2.94
C THR A 146 -16.36 19.55 2.21
N SER A 147 -15.78 19.25 1.03
CA SER A 147 -15.05 20.26 0.25
C SER A 147 -15.89 21.43 -0.25
N LYS A 148 -17.22 21.27 -0.29
CA LYS A 148 -18.19 22.32 -0.67
C LYS A 148 -18.70 23.12 0.53
N GLN A 149 -18.40 22.71 1.77
CA GLN A 149 -18.88 23.39 2.97
C GLN A 149 -17.88 24.47 3.41
N PRO A 150 -18.29 25.74 3.45
CA PRO A 150 -17.41 26.82 3.95
C PRO A 150 -16.98 26.56 5.39
N GLY A 151 -15.70 26.56 5.64
CA GLY A 151 -15.13 26.42 6.99
C GLY A 151 -15.06 24.98 7.52
N ALA A 152 -15.50 23.98 6.77
CA ALA A 152 -15.34 22.56 7.18
C ALA A 152 -13.85 22.14 7.23
N ILE A 153 -13.05 22.61 6.27
CA ILE A 153 -11.59 22.48 6.30
C ILE A 153 -11.01 23.85 6.71
N VAL A 154 -10.38 23.89 7.86
CA VAL A 154 -9.75 25.08 8.42
C VAL A 154 -8.27 25.09 8.04
N LYS A 155 -7.76 26.28 7.68
CA LYS A 155 -6.36 26.48 7.34
C LYS A 155 -5.69 27.40 8.36
N THR A 156 -4.51 27.01 8.85
CA THR A 156 -3.68 27.84 9.73
C THR A 156 -2.83 28.83 8.92
N ASP A 157 -2.34 29.87 9.56
CA ASP A 157 -1.51 30.91 8.91
C ASP A 157 -0.18 30.36 8.37
N ASP A 158 0.33 29.30 8.98
CA ASP A 158 1.58 28.61 8.57
C ASP A 158 1.35 27.48 7.54
N GLY A 159 0.11 27.34 7.04
CA GLY A 159 -0.22 26.49 5.91
C GLY A 159 -0.60 25.05 6.23
N TYR A 160 -0.92 24.76 7.49
CA TYR A 160 -1.52 23.48 7.87
C TYR A 160 -3.05 23.51 7.78
N THR A 161 -3.66 22.34 7.78
CA THR A 161 -5.10 22.16 7.73
C THR A 161 -5.57 21.19 8.80
N TYR A 162 -6.84 21.34 9.19
CA TYR A 162 -7.58 20.39 10.01
C TYR A 162 -9.07 20.48 9.68
N LEU A 163 -9.84 19.46 9.99
CA LEU A 163 -11.30 19.52 9.90
C LEU A 163 -11.86 20.29 11.10
N ASN A 164 -12.86 21.14 10.86
CA ASN A 164 -13.54 21.81 11.94
C ASN A 164 -14.08 20.77 12.95
N PRO A 165 -13.66 20.83 14.23
CA PRO A 165 -14.07 19.83 15.22
C PRO A 165 -15.59 19.71 15.40
N ALA A 166 -16.35 20.77 15.12
CA ALA A 166 -17.81 20.74 15.21
C ALA A 166 -18.45 19.92 14.07
N ASP A 167 -17.79 19.83 12.91
CA ASP A 167 -18.28 19.13 11.73
C ASP A 167 -17.67 17.70 11.61
N PHE A 168 -16.50 17.45 12.23
CA PHE A 168 -15.78 16.19 12.15
C PHE A 168 -16.64 14.96 12.45
N PRO A 169 -17.44 14.90 13.54
CA PRO A 169 -18.25 13.73 13.85
C PRO A 169 -19.24 13.38 12.76
N LYS A 170 -19.79 14.38 12.09
CA LYS A 170 -20.74 14.19 10.99
C LYS A 170 -20.05 13.87 9.67
N ASP A 171 -18.98 14.59 9.35
CA ASP A 171 -18.39 14.59 8.02
C ASP A 171 -17.34 13.48 7.84
N PHE A 172 -16.62 13.13 8.91
CA PHE A 172 -15.53 12.13 8.89
C PHE A 172 -15.99 10.79 9.48
N ALA A 173 -16.68 10.81 10.61
CA ALA A 173 -16.90 9.65 11.48
C ALA A 173 -18.40 9.45 11.83
N ALA A 174 -19.28 9.59 10.83
CA ALA A 174 -20.74 9.62 11.06
C ALA A 174 -21.33 8.31 11.64
N ASP A 175 -20.65 7.19 11.48
CA ASP A 175 -21.06 5.87 11.98
C ASP A 175 -20.20 5.37 13.17
N LEU A 176 -19.30 6.21 13.72
CA LEU A 176 -18.69 5.99 15.03
C LEU A 176 -19.62 6.42 16.19
N PRO A 177 -19.45 5.85 17.39
CA PRO A 177 -20.07 6.43 18.59
C PRO A 177 -19.71 7.90 18.74
N HIS A 178 -20.70 8.73 19.04
CA HIS A 178 -20.53 10.19 19.03
C HIS A 178 -19.38 10.68 19.92
N ASP A 179 -19.23 10.11 21.11
CA ASP A 179 -18.16 10.51 22.06
C ASP A 179 -16.75 10.16 21.52
N GLU A 180 -16.63 9.04 20.80
CA GLU A 180 -15.40 8.65 20.13
C GLU A 180 -15.10 9.62 18.97
N ALA A 181 -16.07 9.91 18.12
CA ALA A 181 -15.89 10.86 17.02
C ALA A 181 -15.55 12.28 17.53
N VAL A 182 -16.11 12.72 18.66
CA VAL A 182 -15.75 14.00 19.31
C VAL A 182 -14.32 13.96 19.84
N PHE A 183 -13.88 12.84 20.43
CA PHE A 183 -12.50 12.68 20.89
C PHE A 183 -11.52 12.77 19.70
N GLU A 184 -11.81 12.08 18.62
CA GLU A 184 -10.98 12.13 17.40
C GLU A 184 -10.93 13.54 16.80
N ALA A 185 -12.05 14.25 16.77
CA ALA A 185 -12.11 15.64 16.32
C ALA A 185 -11.11 16.56 17.05
N HIS A 186 -10.80 16.26 18.32
CA HIS A 186 -9.85 17.01 19.13
C HIS A 186 -8.45 16.38 19.19
N SER A 187 -8.28 15.18 18.61
CA SER A 187 -7.00 14.47 18.54
C SER A 187 -6.32 14.61 17.17
N GLN A 188 -6.87 15.43 16.27
CA GLN A 188 -6.37 15.56 14.91
C GLN A 188 -4.89 15.96 14.87
N ILE A 189 -4.15 15.34 13.95
CA ILE A 189 -2.81 15.79 13.54
C ILE A 189 -2.98 16.86 12.45
N LEU A 190 -2.43 18.05 12.68
CA LEU A 190 -2.41 19.11 11.68
C LEU A 190 -1.65 18.64 10.43
N THR A 191 -2.29 18.72 9.27
CA THR A 191 -1.74 18.25 8.01
C THR A 191 -1.35 19.40 7.12
N ALA A 192 -0.12 19.43 6.63
CA ALA A 192 0.35 20.48 5.73
C ALA A 192 -0.45 20.48 4.42
N ALA A 193 -1.07 21.60 4.07
CA ALA A 193 -1.95 21.70 2.89
C ALA A 193 -1.27 21.28 1.58
N LYS A 194 0.05 21.39 1.49
CA LYS A 194 0.83 21.01 0.31
C LYS A 194 0.77 19.51 -0.02
N VAL A 195 0.52 18.64 0.97
CA VAL A 195 0.46 17.19 0.72
C VAL A 195 -0.62 16.84 -0.32
N PHE A 196 -1.75 17.55 -0.28
CA PHE A 196 -2.88 17.32 -1.19
C PHE A 196 -2.64 17.85 -2.62
N SER A 197 -1.64 18.72 -2.83
CA SER A 197 -1.33 19.34 -4.12
C SER A 197 0.05 18.95 -4.67
N THR A 198 0.70 17.97 -4.05
CA THR A 198 1.97 17.42 -4.55
C THR A 198 1.68 16.34 -5.58
N PRO A 199 2.12 16.50 -6.84
CA PRO A 199 1.89 15.50 -7.88
C PRO A 199 2.67 14.21 -7.63
N MET A 200 2.07 13.06 -7.97
CA MET A 200 2.74 11.75 -7.92
C MET A 200 3.91 11.68 -8.90
N THR A 201 5.00 11.06 -8.48
CA THR A 201 6.17 10.78 -9.35
C THR A 201 6.14 9.36 -9.88
N VAL A 202 5.51 8.44 -9.18
CA VAL A 202 5.26 7.05 -9.59
C VAL A 202 3.83 6.64 -9.21
N ALA A 203 3.34 5.55 -9.79
CA ALA A 203 2.03 4.99 -9.46
C ALA A 203 2.12 3.47 -9.35
N ALA A 204 2.34 2.96 -8.14
CA ALA A 204 2.57 1.54 -7.88
C ALA A 204 1.43 0.64 -8.36
N TRP A 205 0.19 1.10 -8.32
CA TRP A 205 -0.99 0.37 -8.80
C TRP A 205 -0.98 0.07 -10.31
N GLN A 206 -0.13 0.76 -11.10
CA GLN A 206 0.04 0.44 -12.52
C GLN A 206 0.79 -0.87 -12.77
N THR A 207 1.52 -1.36 -11.78
CA THR A 207 2.37 -2.55 -11.91
C THR A 207 2.11 -3.61 -10.85
N LYS A 208 1.29 -3.30 -9.84
CA LYS A 208 0.97 -4.22 -8.74
C LYS A 208 -0.53 -4.43 -8.64
N PRO A 209 -0.98 -5.64 -8.29
CA PRO A 209 -2.40 -5.89 -8.04
C PRO A 209 -2.88 -5.03 -6.88
N SER A 210 -4.14 -4.60 -6.97
CA SER A 210 -4.73 -3.74 -5.96
C SER A 210 -6.16 -4.11 -5.62
N TRP A 211 -6.56 -3.76 -4.40
CA TRP A 211 -7.89 -3.88 -3.84
C TRP A 211 -8.38 -2.51 -3.40
N GLY A 212 -9.67 -2.26 -3.52
CA GLY A 212 -10.27 -0.99 -3.13
C GLY A 212 -11.55 -1.20 -2.31
N ILE A 213 -11.71 -0.43 -1.25
CA ILE A 213 -12.93 -0.35 -0.46
C ILE A 213 -13.51 1.05 -0.65
N VAL A 214 -14.71 1.10 -1.23
CA VAL A 214 -15.49 2.34 -1.36
C VAL A 214 -16.39 2.47 -0.15
N ALA A 215 -16.24 3.56 0.59
CA ALA A 215 -17.19 3.95 1.64
C ALA A 215 -18.37 4.71 0.98
N ALA A 216 -19.54 4.08 0.92
CA ALA A 216 -20.63 4.60 0.08
C ALA A 216 -21.26 5.90 0.58
N ASP A 217 -21.09 6.23 1.86
CA ASP A 217 -21.63 7.42 2.51
C ASP A 217 -20.49 8.38 2.96
N ASP A 218 -19.32 8.26 2.30
CA ASP A 218 -18.15 9.12 2.56
C ASP A 218 -18.45 10.57 2.15
N LEU A 219 -18.23 11.49 3.08
CA LEU A 219 -18.41 12.94 2.87
C LEU A 219 -17.08 13.68 2.67
N ILE A 220 -15.94 13.03 2.96
CA ILE A 220 -14.57 13.57 2.84
C ILE A 220 -14.01 13.36 1.43
N ILE A 221 -14.10 12.13 0.92
CA ILE A 221 -13.84 11.82 -0.49
C ILE A 221 -15.19 11.52 -1.16
N ASN A 222 -15.37 12.04 -2.37
CA ASN A 222 -16.56 11.67 -3.14
C ASN A 222 -16.51 10.17 -3.47
N PRO A 223 -17.50 9.35 -3.09
CA PRO A 223 -17.49 7.92 -3.39
C PRO A 223 -17.39 7.58 -4.89
N ASP A 224 -17.82 8.49 -5.78
CA ASP A 224 -17.65 8.29 -7.22
C ASP A 224 -16.20 8.51 -7.66
N LEU A 225 -15.44 9.35 -6.96
CA LEU A 225 -14.01 9.50 -7.16
C LEU A 225 -13.26 8.23 -6.72
N GLU A 226 -13.63 7.63 -5.58
CA GLU A 226 -13.08 6.34 -5.15
C GLU A 226 -13.36 5.24 -6.18
N ARG A 227 -14.60 5.13 -6.66
CA ARG A 227 -14.97 4.17 -7.72
C ARG A 227 -14.17 4.39 -8.99
N TRP A 228 -13.97 5.63 -9.39
CA TRP A 228 -13.19 5.97 -10.58
C TRP A 228 -11.71 5.59 -10.43
N TYR A 229 -11.09 5.87 -9.27
CA TYR A 229 -9.72 5.44 -8.98
C TYR A 229 -9.58 3.93 -9.11
N TYR A 230 -10.45 3.18 -8.45
CA TYR A 230 -10.34 1.72 -8.36
C TYR A 230 -10.68 1.04 -9.67
N ALA A 231 -11.62 1.57 -10.44
CA ALA A 231 -11.91 1.08 -11.79
C ALA A 231 -10.72 1.28 -12.73
N ARG A 232 -10.08 2.47 -12.68
CA ARG A 232 -8.89 2.77 -13.47
C ARG A 232 -7.69 1.90 -13.09
N ALA A 233 -7.53 1.62 -11.82
CA ALA A 233 -6.47 0.76 -11.30
C ALA A 233 -6.75 -0.74 -11.48
N HIS A 234 -7.88 -1.11 -12.06
CA HIS A 234 -8.37 -2.49 -12.15
C HIS A 234 -8.40 -3.22 -10.79
N SER A 235 -8.69 -2.47 -9.72
CA SER A 235 -8.72 -3.01 -8.36
C SER A 235 -9.90 -3.96 -8.14
N HIS A 236 -9.69 -5.01 -7.33
CA HIS A 236 -10.77 -5.78 -6.76
C HIS A 236 -11.56 -4.89 -5.80
N THR A 237 -12.73 -4.42 -6.24
CA THR A 237 -13.47 -3.37 -5.52
C THR A 237 -14.62 -3.92 -4.70
N THR A 238 -14.66 -3.55 -3.43
CA THR A 238 -15.76 -3.79 -2.47
C THR A 238 -16.44 -2.48 -2.13
N VAL A 239 -17.77 -2.43 -2.15
CA VAL A 239 -18.55 -1.24 -1.79
C VAL A 239 -19.26 -1.50 -0.47
N LEU A 240 -18.98 -0.70 0.56
CA LEU A 240 -19.59 -0.80 1.86
C LEU A 240 -20.67 0.29 2.02
N LYS A 241 -21.92 -0.13 1.95
CA LYS A 241 -23.09 0.77 2.11
C LYS A 241 -23.23 1.20 3.58
N GLY A 242 -23.60 2.45 3.81
CA GLY A 242 -23.79 3.00 5.15
C GLY A 242 -22.46 3.22 5.89
N ALA A 243 -21.32 3.15 5.21
CA ALA A 243 -20.02 3.41 5.80
C ALA A 243 -19.59 4.85 5.55
N SER A 244 -19.18 5.54 6.61
CA SER A 244 -18.55 6.87 6.55
C SER A 244 -17.07 6.77 6.16
N HIS A 245 -16.38 7.91 6.17
CA HIS A 245 -14.93 7.95 5.90
C HIS A 245 -14.11 7.12 6.90
N SER A 246 -14.55 7.01 8.17
CA SER A 246 -13.92 6.14 9.20
C SER A 246 -14.24 4.65 9.04
N VAL A 247 -14.46 4.17 7.82
CA VAL A 247 -14.85 2.79 7.49
C VAL A 247 -13.92 1.72 8.09
N TYR A 248 -12.64 2.01 8.25
CA TYR A 248 -11.65 1.07 8.83
C TYR A 248 -11.84 0.87 10.34
N GLU A 249 -12.50 1.80 11.01
CA GLU A 249 -12.86 1.72 12.43
C GLU A 249 -14.24 1.09 12.64
N THR A 250 -15.20 1.47 11.79
CA THR A 250 -16.60 1.09 11.95
C THR A 250 -16.96 -0.24 11.29
N ARG A 251 -16.18 -0.66 10.27
CA ARG A 251 -16.34 -1.91 9.53
C ARG A 251 -15.05 -2.76 9.51
N PRO A 252 -14.38 -2.96 10.69
CA PRO A 252 -13.05 -3.56 10.71
C PRO A 252 -13.01 -5.00 10.20
N LYS A 253 -14.11 -5.75 10.31
CA LYS A 253 -14.19 -7.13 9.82
C LYS A 253 -14.19 -7.19 8.30
N GLU A 254 -14.96 -6.31 7.67
CA GLU A 254 -15.05 -6.22 6.22
C GLU A 254 -13.72 -5.72 5.64
N VAL A 255 -13.10 -4.73 6.29
CA VAL A 255 -11.78 -4.21 5.89
C VAL A 255 -10.71 -5.28 6.03
N ALA A 256 -10.65 -5.98 7.16
CA ALA A 256 -9.70 -7.07 7.39
C ALA A 256 -9.86 -8.18 6.34
N ALA A 257 -11.10 -8.56 5.99
CA ALA A 257 -11.37 -9.60 4.98
C ALA A 257 -10.81 -9.23 3.60
N VAL A 258 -10.90 -7.96 3.18
CA VAL A 258 -10.31 -7.49 1.92
C VAL A 258 -8.78 -7.51 1.98
N ILE A 259 -8.19 -7.12 3.12
CA ILE A 259 -6.74 -7.17 3.32
C ILE A 259 -6.22 -8.61 3.28
N GLU A 260 -6.95 -9.55 3.88
CA GLU A 260 -6.63 -10.97 3.85
C GLU A 260 -6.77 -11.59 2.45
N ASP A 261 -7.78 -11.15 1.68
CA ASP A 261 -7.94 -11.55 0.29
C ASP A 261 -6.72 -11.09 -0.53
N ALA A 262 -6.28 -9.84 -0.34
CA ALA A 262 -5.07 -9.33 -0.95
C ALA A 262 -3.84 -10.15 -0.55
N ALA A 263 -3.69 -10.50 0.73
CA ALA A 263 -2.56 -11.28 1.23
C ALA A 263 -2.49 -12.69 0.64
N LYS A 264 -3.63 -13.28 0.30
CA LYS A 264 -3.74 -14.61 -0.32
C LYS A 264 -3.51 -14.59 -1.83
N HIS A 265 -3.89 -13.51 -2.53
CA HIS A 265 -4.00 -13.49 -3.99
C HIS A 265 -3.08 -12.48 -4.71
N ALA A 266 -2.34 -11.62 -3.99
CA ALA A 266 -1.46 -10.61 -4.61
C ALA A 266 -0.29 -11.19 -5.41
N GLN A 267 -0.08 -12.49 -5.38
CA GLN A 267 1.05 -13.18 -6.02
C GLN A 267 0.59 -14.20 -7.09
N GLY A 268 -0.66 -14.09 -7.51
CA GLY A 268 -1.26 -14.95 -8.53
C GLY A 268 -0.87 -14.58 -9.96
#